data_1bf79536edc682d190e5bf274d70e5e4
#
_entry.id   1bf79536edc682d190e5bf274d70e5e4
#
_cell.length_a   1.000
_cell.length_b   1.000
_cell.length_c   1.000
_cell.angle_alpha   90.00
_cell.angle_beta   90.00
_cell.angle_gamma   90.00
#
_symmetry.space_group_name_H-M   'P 1'
#
loop_
_entity.id
_entity.type
_entity.pdbx_description
1 polymer ?
#
loop_
_entity_poly.entity_id
_entity_poly.type
_entity_poly.pdbx_seq_one_letter_code
_entity_poly.pdbx_strand_id
1 'polypeptide(L)'
;APGQKKAKTGRIWTYVRDDRNVGSSSPPAVWFAYSPNRQGKHPEQHLRPFRGILQADAFTGYDRLFSAEREGGALTEVACWAHARRKIHDVYISSKSATAEEALKRISELYAIEDEIRGLPESERLAVRQQRSKVLLTSLHEWMVEKNGTLSKKSRLGEAFSYVLNQWDALCYYSDDGLAEADNNAAERALRAVCLGKKNFMFFGSDHGGERGALLYGLIGTCRLNGIDPEAYLRHILSVLPEWPSNRV
;
A
#
# COMPACT_ATOMS: atom_id res chain seq x y z
N ALA A 1 -9.41 8.29 -25.96
CA ALA A 1 -9.38 9.66 -26.51
C ALA A 1 -10.34 9.71 -27.68
N PRO A 2 -11.00 10.86 -27.94
CA PRO A 2 -11.83 11.02 -29.12
C PRO A 2 -11.07 10.67 -30.39
N GLY A 3 -11.68 9.90 -31.30
CA GLY A 3 -11.04 9.46 -32.56
C GLY A 3 -10.17 8.19 -32.48
N GLN A 4 -9.96 7.59 -31.32
CA GLN A 4 -9.25 6.33 -31.20
C GLN A 4 -10.20 5.13 -31.17
N LYS A 5 -9.85 4.05 -31.89
CA LYS A 5 -10.67 2.81 -31.96
C LYS A 5 -10.66 2.01 -30.64
N LYS A 6 -9.72 2.27 -29.73
CA LYS A 6 -9.58 1.57 -28.42
C LYS A 6 -9.40 2.56 -27.29
N ALA A 7 -9.95 2.25 -26.12
CA ALA A 7 -9.74 3.01 -24.90
C ALA A 7 -8.27 2.88 -24.46
N LYS A 8 -7.62 4.03 -24.17
CA LYS A 8 -6.28 4.05 -23.55
C LYS A 8 -6.42 3.72 -22.06
N THR A 9 -5.59 2.83 -21.56
CA THR A 9 -5.57 2.47 -20.15
C THR A 9 -4.51 3.30 -19.41
N GLY A 10 -4.95 4.37 -18.75
CA GLY A 10 -4.12 5.10 -17.79
C GLY A 10 -4.05 4.39 -16.42
N ARG A 11 -3.27 4.95 -15.51
CA ARG A 11 -3.10 4.47 -14.13
C ARG A 11 -3.28 5.60 -13.14
N ILE A 12 -3.86 5.28 -12.00
CA ILE A 12 -3.89 6.14 -10.83
C ILE A 12 -2.98 5.48 -9.77
N TRP A 13 -2.01 6.24 -9.29
CA TRP A 13 -1.14 5.91 -8.17
C TRP A 13 -1.73 6.54 -6.92
N THR A 14 -1.64 5.85 -5.80
CA THR A 14 -2.20 6.30 -4.53
C THR A 14 -1.13 6.26 -3.47
N TYR A 15 -0.88 7.38 -2.83
CA TYR A 15 0.07 7.54 -1.75
C TYR A 15 -0.70 8.00 -0.52
N VAL A 16 -0.52 7.31 0.61
CA VAL A 16 -1.20 7.62 1.86
C VAL A 16 -0.18 7.78 2.97
N ARG A 17 -0.33 8.82 3.76
CA ARG A 17 0.28 8.94 5.07
C ARG A 17 -0.82 8.98 6.11
N ASP A 18 -0.82 8.00 7.00
CA ASP A 18 -1.82 7.88 8.07
C ASP A 18 -1.19 7.27 9.32
N ASP A 19 -0.69 8.12 10.20
CA ASP A 19 0.02 7.73 11.40
C ASP A 19 -0.90 7.61 12.63
N ARG A 20 -2.24 7.57 12.43
CA ARG A 20 -3.21 7.47 13.54
C ARG A 20 -3.12 6.14 14.30
N ASN A 21 -2.72 5.08 13.62
CA ASN A 21 -2.52 3.77 14.24
C ASN A 21 -1.38 3.72 15.26
N VAL A 22 -0.50 4.73 15.26
CA VAL A 22 0.57 4.90 16.26
C VAL A 22 0.26 6.01 17.28
N GLY A 23 -1.02 6.37 17.40
CA GLY A 23 -1.45 7.43 18.32
C GLY A 23 -1.06 8.84 17.89
N SER A 24 -0.59 9.04 16.66
CA SER A 24 -0.22 10.36 16.16
C SER A 24 -1.44 11.25 15.94
N SER A 25 -1.32 12.53 16.35
CA SER A 25 -2.27 13.58 16.04
C SER A 25 -2.04 14.27 14.69
N SER A 26 -1.00 13.86 13.95
CA SER A 26 -0.72 14.42 12.63
C SER A 26 -1.87 14.14 11.66
N PRO A 27 -2.37 15.14 10.93
CA PRO A 27 -3.47 14.94 9.99
C PRO A 27 -3.07 13.94 8.89
N PRO A 28 -3.87 12.89 8.66
CA PRO A 28 -3.63 11.96 7.56
C PRO A 28 -3.85 12.64 6.22
N ALA A 29 -3.13 12.19 5.21
CA ALA A 29 -3.26 12.71 3.85
C ALA A 29 -3.25 11.59 2.82
N VAL A 30 -3.96 11.78 1.73
CA VAL A 30 -3.89 10.94 0.55
C VAL A 30 -3.61 11.78 -0.69
N TRP A 31 -2.68 11.31 -1.49
CA TRP A 31 -2.36 11.90 -2.77
C TRP A 31 -2.56 10.88 -3.88
N PHE A 32 -3.23 11.31 -4.95
CA PHE A 32 -3.40 10.52 -6.16
C PHE A 32 -2.66 11.19 -7.31
N ALA A 33 -1.97 10.39 -8.11
CA ALA A 33 -1.29 10.85 -9.31
C ALA A 33 -1.71 10.01 -10.51
N TYR A 34 -1.95 10.67 -11.65
CA TYR A 34 -2.25 10.00 -12.90
C TYR A 34 -0.97 9.73 -13.70
N SER A 35 -0.97 8.62 -14.43
CA SER A 35 0.02 8.39 -15.48
C SER A 35 -0.59 7.65 -16.68
N PRO A 36 -0.04 7.85 -17.88
CA PRO A 36 -0.56 7.22 -19.11
C PRO A 36 -0.27 5.72 -19.22
N ASN A 37 0.57 5.17 -18.33
CA ASN A 37 0.96 3.76 -18.30
C ASN A 37 1.48 3.37 -16.89
N ARG A 38 1.85 2.07 -16.71
CA ARG A 38 2.33 1.52 -15.42
C ARG A 38 3.87 1.41 -15.36
N GLN A 39 4.61 2.35 -15.92
CA GLN A 39 6.08 2.31 -15.87
C GLN A 39 6.61 2.84 -14.54
N GLY A 40 7.70 2.23 -14.03
CA GLY A 40 8.33 2.59 -12.75
C GLY A 40 8.88 4.01 -12.67
N LYS A 41 9.16 4.64 -13.84
CA LYS A 41 9.58 6.07 -13.88
C LYS A 41 8.56 7.03 -13.25
N HIS A 42 7.26 6.68 -13.23
CA HIS A 42 6.24 7.53 -12.65
C HIS A 42 6.33 7.58 -11.13
N PRO A 43 6.29 6.46 -10.38
CA PRO A 43 6.51 6.52 -8.94
C PRO A 43 7.92 7.02 -8.58
N GLU A 44 8.93 6.77 -9.40
CA GLU A 44 10.28 7.35 -9.23
C GLU A 44 10.25 8.89 -9.25
N GLN A 45 9.57 9.47 -10.23
CA GLN A 45 9.38 10.92 -10.32
C GLN A 45 8.52 11.47 -9.17
N HIS A 46 7.40 10.79 -8.84
CA HIS A 46 6.48 11.21 -7.78
C HIS A 46 7.19 11.26 -6.42
N LEU A 47 8.03 10.28 -6.14
CA LEU A 47 8.70 10.10 -4.85
C LEU A 47 10.15 10.63 -4.84
N ARG A 48 10.59 11.34 -5.88
CA ARG A 48 11.96 11.86 -5.99
C ARG A 48 12.44 12.60 -4.73
N PRO A 49 11.66 13.53 -4.12
CA PRO A 49 12.07 14.22 -2.90
C PRO A 49 11.87 13.37 -1.64
N PHE A 50 11.13 12.27 -1.72
CA PHE A 50 10.77 11.47 -0.54
C PHE A 50 11.97 10.68 -0.01
N ARG A 51 12.06 10.57 1.30
CA ARG A 51 13.03 9.75 2.05
C ARG A 51 12.29 8.98 3.14
N GLY A 52 12.79 7.82 3.48
CA GLY A 52 12.23 6.97 4.54
C GLY A 52 11.61 5.68 4.03
N ILE A 53 10.55 5.24 4.66
CA ILE A 53 9.91 3.95 4.45
C ILE A 53 8.83 4.08 3.38
N LEU A 54 8.83 3.17 2.41
CA LEU A 54 7.75 3.00 1.44
C LEU A 54 7.13 1.61 1.59
N GLN A 55 5.89 1.57 2.03
CA GLN A 55 5.12 0.33 2.08
C GLN A 55 4.29 0.15 0.81
N ALA A 56 4.47 -0.98 0.13
CA ALA A 56 3.80 -1.25 -1.13
C ALA A 56 3.52 -2.75 -1.35
N ASP A 57 2.77 -3.05 -2.43
CA ASP A 57 2.75 -4.40 -2.99
C ASP A 57 4.08 -4.67 -3.74
N ALA A 58 4.36 -5.94 -4.03
CA ALA A 58 5.58 -6.35 -4.74
C ALA A 58 5.50 -6.05 -6.24
N PHE A 59 5.13 -4.85 -6.61
CA PHE A 59 5.15 -4.43 -8.00
C PHE A 59 6.57 -4.02 -8.42
N THR A 60 7.14 -4.74 -9.40
CA THR A 60 8.52 -4.51 -9.88
C THR A 60 8.79 -3.10 -10.40
N GLY A 61 7.75 -2.30 -10.67
CA GLY A 61 7.90 -0.88 -10.99
C GLY A 61 8.42 -0.02 -9.83
N TYR A 62 8.48 -0.56 -8.61
CA TYR A 62 9.05 0.11 -7.45
C TYR A 62 10.52 -0.23 -7.18
N ASP A 63 11.09 -1.25 -7.86
CA ASP A 63 12.45 -1.76 -7.58
C ASP A 63 13.51 -0.66 -7.59
N ARG A 64 13.40 0.32 -8.51
CA ARG A 64 14.32 1.46 -8.58
C ARG A 64 14.25 2.39 -7.37
N LEU A 65 13.13 2.43 -6.66
CA LEU A 65 12.99 3.24 -5.45
C LEU A 65 13.81 2.67 -4.29
N PHE A 66 14.03 1.36 -4.30
CA PHE A 66 14.78 0.63 -3.28
C PHE A 66 16.26 0.43 -3.66
N SER A 67 16.66 0.85 -4.86
CA SER A 67 18.05 0.75 -5.32
C SER A 67 18.96 1.79 -4.65
N ALA A 68 20.18 1.38 -4.30
CA ALA A 68 21.22 2.27 -3.79
C ALA A 68 21.62 3.37 -4.80
N GLU A 69 21.36 3.13 -6.11
CA GLU A 69 21.65 4.07 -7.20
C GLU A 69 20.58 5.19 -7.31
N ARG A 70 19.50 5.10 -6.53
CA ARG A 70 18.44 6.12 -6.57
C ARG A 70 19.00 7.48 -6.15
N GLU A 71 18.68 8.52 -6.90
CA GLU A 71 18.99 9.91 -6.54
C GLU A 71 18.41 10.26 -5.17
N GLY A 72 19.27 10.53 -4.21
CA GLY A 72 18.91 10.81 -2.81
C GLY A 72 18.84 9.58 -1.91
N GLY A 73 19.35 8.44 -2.35
CA GLY A 73 19.46 7.19 -1.60
C GLY A 73 18.22 6.28 -1.72
N ALA A 74 18.43 5.00 -1.43
CA ALA A 74 17.38 4.00 -1.40
C ALA A 74 16.27 4.36 -0.40
N LEU A 75 15.02 4.06 -0.75
CA LEU A 75 13.95 3.98 0.23
C LEU A 75 14.01 2.64 0.96
N THR A 76 13.53 2.61 2.18
CA THR A 76 13.35 1.36 2.91
C THR A 76 12.07 0.68 2.41
N GLU A 77 12.21 -0.54 1.90
CA GLU A 77 11.08 -1.34 1.43
C GLU A 77 10.35 -2.00 2.60
N VAL A 78 9.02 -1.88 2.59
CA VAL A 78 8.13 -2.65 3.47
C VAL A 78 7.08 -3.32 2.62
N ALA A 79 7.05 -4.66 2.65
CA ALA A 79 6.07 -5.43 1.89
C ALA A 79 4.76 -5.57 2.68
N CYS A 80 3.76 -6.19 2.04
CA CYS A 80 2.40 -6.25 2.54
C CYS A 80 1.97 -7.67 2.89
N TRP A 81 1.77 -7.96 4.16
CA TRP A 81 1.27 -9.27 4.63
C TRP A 81 -0.14 -9.60 4.10
N ALA A 82 -0.99 -8.61 3.82
CA ALA A 82 -2.30 -8.87 3.22
C ALA A 82 -2.18 -9.48 1.82
N HIS A 83 -1.21 -9.03 1.01
CA HIS A 83 -0.92 -9.62 -0.30
C HIS A 83 -0.33 -11.03 -0.19
N ALA A 84 0.63 -11.23 0.71
CA ALA A 84 1.21 -12.54 1.01
C ALA A 84 0.12 -13.53 1.45
N ARG A 85 -0.71 -13.13 2.39
CA ARG A 85 -1.84 -13.92 2.90
C ARG A 85 -2.84 -14.26 1.79
N ARG A 86 -3.18 -13.30 0.91
CA ARG A 86 -4.13 -13.51 -0.18
C ARG A 86 -3.67 -14.62 -1.12
N LYS A 87 -2.38 -14.65 -1.51
CA LYS A 87 -1.85 -15.72 -2.38
C LYS A 87 -2.02 -17.11 -1.76
N ILE A 88 -1.74 -17.25 -0.47
CA ILE A 88 -1.94 -18.53 0.25
C ILE A 88 -3.43 -18.87 0.39
N HIS A 89 -4.26 -17.87 0.66
CA HIS A 89 -5.71 -18.04 0.78
C HIS A 89 -6.34 -18.51 -0.54
N ASP A 90 -5.92 -17.98 -1.68
CA ASP A 90 -6.42 -18.41 -3.00
C ASP A 90 -6.11 -19.89 -3.26
N VAL A 91 -4.94 -20.36 -2.79
CA VAL A 91 -4.59 -21.79 -2.83
C VAL A 91 -5.49 -22.60 -1.90
N TYR A 92 -5.69 -22.12 -0.67
CA TYR A 92 -6.57 -22.80 0.31
C TYR A 92 -8.00 -22.95 -0.22
N ILE A 93 -8.57 -21.89 -0.79
CA ILE A 93 -9.94 -21.94 -1.35
C ILE A 93 -10.04 -22.98 -2.48
N SER A 94 -9.01 -23.09 -3.33
CA SER A 94 -9.04 -23.99 -4.49
C SER A 94 -8.71 -25.45 -4.16
N SER A 95 -7.89 -25.72 -3.15
CA SER A 95 -7.36 -27.06 -2.86
C SER A 95 -7.69 -27.61 -1.47
N LYS A 96 -8.15 -26.76 -0.55
CA LYS A 96 -8.36 -27.09 0.88
C LYS A 96 -7.13 -27.72 1.53
N SER A 97 -5.94 -27.30 1.10
CA SER A 97 -4.67 -27.82 1.60
C SER A 97 -4.49 -27.50 3.10
N ALA A 98 -4.25 -28.51 3.92
CA ALA A 98 -3.96 -28.36 5.35
C ALA A 98 -2.69 -27.50 5.59
N THR A 99 -1.69 -27.59 4.69
CA THR A 99 -0.49 -26.75 4.77
C THR A 99 -0.81 -25.28 4.51
N ALA A 100 -1.70 -24.98 3.55
CA ALA A 100 -2.14 -23.60 3.32
C ALA A 100 -2.96 -23.07 4.50
N GLU A 101 -3.81 -23.90 5.10
CA GLU A 101 -4.60 -23.57 6.30
C GLU A 101 -3.69 -23.21 7.49
N GLU A 102 -2.69 -24.05 7.75
CA GLU A 102 -1.71 -23.81 8.82
C GLU A 102 -0.93 -22.51 8.60
N ALA A 103 -0.51 -22.22 7.35
CA ALA A 103 0.14 -20.95 7.03
C ALA A 103 -0.77 -19.74 7.33
N LEU A 104 -2.05 -19.83 6.95
CA LEU A 104 -3.04 -18.78 7.22
C LEU A 104 -3.27 -18.57 8.72
N LYS A 105 -3.30 -19.66 9.51
CA LYS A 105 -3.42 -19.60 10.96
C LYS A 105 -2.24 -18.86 11.57
N ARG A 106 -1.01 -19.23 11.22
CA ARG A 106 0.21 -18.58 11.72
C ARG A 106 0.29 -17.11 11.34
N ILE A 107 -0.12 -16.74 10.12
CA ILE A 107 -0.22 -15.34 9.71
C ILE A 107 -1.29 -14.60 10.52
N SER A 108 -2.41 -15.25 10.87
CA SER A 108 -3.45 -14.60 11.68
C SER A 108 -3.00 -14.29 13.11
N GLU A 109 -2.04 -15.04 13.66
CA GLU A 109 -1.44 -14.76 14.96
C GLU A 109 -0.62 -13.45 14.94
N LEU A 110 0.06 -13.14 13.82
CA LEU A 110 0.72 -11.85 13.63
C LEU A 110 -0.29 -10.70 13.63
N TYR A 111 -1.41 -10.85 12.92
CA TYR A 111 -2.47 -9.85 12.89
C TYR A 111 -3.15 -9.65 14.24
N ALA A 112 -3.29 -10.70 15.04
CA ALA A 112 -3.84 -10.58 16.40
C ALA A 112 -2.97 -9.66 17.28
N ILE A 113 -1.64 -9.75 17.17
CA ILE A 113 -0.73 -8.84 17.87
C ILE A 113 -0.92 -7.41 17.36
N GLU A 114 -1.00 -7.19 16.05
CA GLU A 114 -1.19 -5.85 15.47
C GLU A 114 -2.52 -5.21 15.90
N ASP A 115 -3.58 -6.01 16.05
CA ASP A 115 -4.87 -5.51 16.55
C ASP A 115 -4.80 -5.11 18.03
N GLU A 116 -4.04 -5.84 18.87
CA GLU A 116 -3.84 -5.50 20.29
C GLU A 116 -3.07 -4.17 20.47
N ILE A 117 -2.06 -3.91 19.62
CA ILE A 117 -1.19 -2.74 19.75
C ILE A 117 -1.64 -1.54 18.92
N ARG A 118 -2.78 -1.62 18.27
CA ARG A 118 -3.33 -0.53 17.46
C ARG A 118 -3.64 0.68 18.32
N GLY A 119 -3.11 1.84 17.91
CA GLY A 119 -3.28 3.11 18.64
C GLY A 119 -2.28 3.34 19.77
N LEU A 120 -1.41 2.36 20.07
CA LEU A 120 -0.32 2.56 21.01
C LEU A 120 0.79 3.42 20.38
N PRO A 121 1.58 4.13 21.20
CA PRO A 121 2.75 4.87 20.75
C PRO A 121 3.77 3.96 20.05
N GLU A 122 4.56 4.55 19.15
CA GLU A 122 5.58 3.88 18.35
C GLU A 122 6.51 2.96 19.19
N SER A 123 7.02 3.48 20.31
CA SER A 123 7.95 2.74 21.18
C SER A 123 7.30 1.50 21.82
N GLU A 124 6.02 1.58 22.18
CA GLU A 124 5.29 0.46 22.77
C GLU A 124 4.97 -0.59 21.70
N ARG A 125 4.56 -0.18 20.51
CA ARG A 125 4.35 -1.08 19.37
C ARG A 125 5.64 -1.83 19.04
N LEU A 126 6.77 -1.11 18.93
CA LEU A 126 8.06 -1.71 18.66
C LEU A 126 8.43 -2.75 19.73
N ALA A 127 8.28 -2.42 21.01
CA ALA A 127 8.62 -3.34 22.11
C ALA A 127 7.81 -4.64 22.02
N VAL A 128 6.50 -4.56 21.79
CA VAL A 128 5.65 -5.75 21.67
C VAL A 128 6.00 -6.56 20.42
N ARG A 129 6.25 -5.93 19.28
CA ARG A 129 6.68 -6.58 18.04
C ARG A 129 8.00 -7.32 18.21
N GLN A 130 9.00 -6.70 18.88
CA GLN A 130 10.27 -7.33 19.17
C GLN A 130 10.11 -8.55 20.09
N GLN A 131 9.27 -8.48 21.08
CA GLN A 131 9.05 -9.56 22.04
C GLN A 131 8.20 -10.71 21.48
N ARG A 132 7.16 -10.40 20.68
CA ARG A 132 6.14 -11.38 20.28
C ARG A 132 6.17 -11.68 18.78
N SER A 133 6.09 -10.65 17.92
CA SER A 133 6.00 -10.85 16.48
C SER A 133 7.26 -11.48 15.90
N LYS A 134 8.45 -11.08 16.37
CA LYS A 134 9.72 -11.69 15.89
C LYS A 134 9.81 -13.18 16.17
N VAL A 135 9.35 -13.63 17.31
CA VAL A 135 9.34 -15.06 17.65
C VAL A 135 8.43 -15.84 16.68
N LEU A 136 7.24 -15.30 16.41
CA LEU A 136 6.30 -15.92 15.46
C LEU A 136 6.84 -15.88 14.02
N LEU A 137 7.47 -14.77 13.62
CA LEU A 137 8.07 -14.64 12.29
C LEU A 137 9.21 -15.64 12.09
N THR A 138 10.09 -15.81 13.06
CA THR A 138 11.17 -16.80 13.00
C THR A 138 10.62 -18.22 12.85
N SER A 139 9.67 -18.60 13.68
CA SER A 139 9.03 -19.92 13.60
C SER A 139 8.28 -20.13 12.29
N LEU A 140 7.59 -19.09 11.78
CA LEU A 140 6.90 -19.14 10.50
C LEU A 140 7.88 -19.31 9.34
N HIS A 141 9.00 -18.59 9.35
CA HIS A 141 10.05 -18.70 8.33
C HIS A 141 10.61 -20.11 8.24
N GLU A 142 11.08 -20.64 9.37
CA GLU A 142 11.66 -22.00 9.45
C GLU A 142 10.68 -23.04 8.92
N TRP A 143 9.43 -22.96 9.38
CA TRP A 143 8.38 -23.86 8.95
C TRP A 143 8.06 -23.71 7.44
N MET A 144 7.99 -22.49 6.91
CA MET A 144 7.73 -22.26 5.48
C MET A 144 8.88 -22.76 4.60
N VAL A 145 10.12 -22.57 5.03
CA VAL A 145 11.32 -23.07 4.31
C VAL A 145 11.29 -24.60 4.26
N GLU A 146 11.04 -25.27 5.40
CA GLU A 146 10.91 -26.73 5.46
C GLU A 146 9.82 -27.24 4.52
N LYS A 147 8.60 -26.67 4.60
CA LYS A 147 7.48 -27.10 3.76
C LYS A 147 7.71 -26.81 2.28
N ASN A 148 8.27 -25.64 1.95
CA ASN A 148 8.57 -25.28 0.56
C ASN A 148 9.59 -26.24 -0.07
N GLY A 149 10.53 -26.76 0.73
CA GLY A 149 11.49 -27.79 0.29
C GLY A 149 10.83 -29.11 -0.12
N THR A 150 9.64 -29.41 0.40
CA THR A 150 8.87 -30.63 0.06
C THR A 150 7.85 -30.44 -1.06
N LEU A 151 7.59 -29.19 -1.45
CA LEU A 151 6.61 -28.84 -2.48
C LEU A 151 7.25 -28.80 -3.88
N SER A 152 6.48 -29.18 -4.90
CA SER A 152 6.89 -28.89 -6.26
C SER A 152 6.93 -27.39 -6.49
N LYS A 153 8.02 -26.86 -7.04
CA LYS A 153 8.21 -25.44 -7.40
C LYS A 153 7.14 -24.90 -8.35
N LYS A 154 6.50 -25.80 -9.13
CA LYS A 154 5.41 -25.47 -10.08
C LYS A 154 4.01 -25.65 -9.46
N SER A 155 3.92 -26.09 -8.20
CA SER A 155 2.63 -26.13 -7.52
C SER A 155 2.20 -24.74 -7.10
N ARG A 156 0.89 -24.46 -7.11
CA ARG A 156 0.35 -23.17 -6.65
C ARG A 156 0.79 -22.81 -5.24
N LEU A 157 0.89 -23.79 -4.35
CA LEU A 157 1.35 -23.55 -2.97
C LEU A 157 2.85 -23.26 -2.93
N GLY A 158 3.68 -23.98 -3.71
CA GLY A 158 5.11 -23.72 -3.83
C GLY A 158 5.38 -22.31 -4.40
N GLU A 159 4.62 -21.88 -5.40
CA GLU A 159 4.70 -20.51 -5.93
C GLU A 159 4.29 -19.46 -4.87
N ALA A 160 3.22 -19.72 -4.11
CA ALA A 160 2.77 -18.81 -3.05
C ALA A 160 3.79 -18.70 -1.91
N PHE A 161 4.39 -19.81 -1.49
CA PHE A 161 5.43 -19.82 -0.47
C PHE A 161 6.71 -19.16 -0.96
N SER A 162 7.14 -19.44 -2.19
CA SER A 162 8.29 -18.77 -2.80
C SER A 162 8.08 -17.25 -2.90
N TYR A 163 6.87 -16.80 -3.22
CA TYR A 163 6.53 -15.37 -3.24
C TYR A 163 6.72 -14.73 -1.85
N VAL A 164 6.28 -15.39 -0.78
CA VAL A 164 6.44 -14.89 0.60
C VAL A 164 7.92 -14.89 1.00
N LEU A 165 8.62 -16.00 0.77
CA LEU A 165 10.01 -16.17 1.15
C LEU A 165 10.95 -15.19 0.40
N ASN A 166 10.67 -14.90 -0.88
CA ASN A 166 11.45 -13.95 -1.66
C ASN A 166 11.33 -12.50 -1.16
N GLN A 167 10.30 -12.17 -0.40
CA GLN A 167 10.05 -10.85 0.16
C GLN A 167 10.19 -10.83 1.69
N TRP A 168 10.82 -11.87 2.26
CA TRP A 168 10.80 -12.10 3.70
C TRP A 168 11.31 -10.91 4.49
N ASP A 169 12.44 -10.35 4.12
CA ASP A 169 13.05 -9.22 4.82
C ASP A 169 12.13 -7.99 4.80
N ALA A 170 11.57 -7.67 3.64
CA ALA A 170 10.62 -6.57 3.50
C ALA A 170 9.29 -6.82 4.24
N LEU A 171 8.84 -8.08 4.34
CA LEU A 171 7.67 -8.47 5.13
C LEU A 171 7.92 -8.39 6.63
N CYS A 172 9.17 -8.61 7.08
CA CYS A 172 9.54 -8.59 8.49
C CYS A 172 9.89 -7.19 8.99
N TYR A 173 10.20 -6.23 8.10
CA TYR A 173 10.66 -4.90 8.49
C TYR A 173 9.76 -4.21 9.52
N TYR A 174 8.44 -4.32 9.40
CA TYR A 174 7.50 -3.71 10.35
C TYR A 174 7.74 -4.13 11.80
N SER A 175 8.35 -5.29 12.04
CA SER A 175 8.66 -5.76 13.38
C SER A 175 9.87 -5.06 14.00
N ASP A 176 10.67 -4.37 13.19
CA ASP A 176 11.83 -3.57 13.58
C ASP A 176 11.56 -2.06 13.59
N ASP A 177 10.32 -1.67 13.29
CA ASP A 177 9.90 -0.28 13.22
C ASP A 177 8.52 -0.12 13.90
N GLY A 178 8.34 0.91 14.69
CA GLY A 178 7.07 1.15 15.41
C GLY A 178 6.04 1.87 14.56
N LEU A 179 6.46 2.60 13.50
CA LEU A 179 5.57 3.35 12.60
C LEU A 179 5.02 2.49 11.48
N ALA A 180 5.87 1.62 10.90
CA ALA A 180 5.47 0.77 9.78
C ALA A 180 4.29 -0.13 10.14
N GLU A 181 3.38 -0.33 9.19
CA GLU A 181 2.25 -1.25 9.33
C GLU A 181 2.60 -2.64 8.77
N ALA A 182 1.90 -3.68 9.21
CA ALA A 182 2.08 -5.02 8.64
C ALA A 182 1.53 -5.12 7.20
N ASP A 183 0.65 -4.20 6.80
CA ASP A 183 0.06 -4.19 5.45
C ASP A 183 -0.21 -2.78 4.93
N ASN A 184 -0.39 -2.67 3.60
CA ASN A 184 -0.70 -1.41 2.92
C ASN A 184 -2.20 -1.15 2.74
N ASN A 185 -3.04 -1.70 3.60
CA ASN A 185 -4.50 -1.58 3.50
C ASN A 185 -5.01 -0.12 3.51
N ALA A 186 -4.25 0.81 4.09
CA ALA A 186 -4.60 2.24 4.04
C ALA A 186 -4.65 2.76 2.60
N ALA A 187 -3.64 2.46 1.79
CA ALA A 187 -3.59 2.84 0.38
C ALA A 187 -4.65 2.11 -0.45
N GLU A 188 -4.89 0.81 -0.18
CA GLU A 188 -5.94 0.05 -0.86
C GLU A 188 -7.35 0.60 -0.56
N ARG A 189 -7.62 0.97 0.69
CA ARG A 189 -8.90 1.62 1.08
C ARG A 189 -9.09 2.95 0.36
N ALA A 190 -8.04 3.77 0.26
CA ALA A 190 -8.10 5.04 -0.46
C ALA A 190 -8.38 4.82 -1.96
N LEU A 191 -7.69 3.86 -2.59
CA LEU A 191 -7.88 3.51 -4.00
C LEU A 191 -9.28 2.97 -4.29
N ARG A 192 -9.96 2.39 -3.31
CA ARG A 192 -11.32 1.84 -3.45
C ARG A 192 -12.32 2.89 -3.96
N ALA A 193 -12.18 4.15 -3.56
CA ALA A 193 -13.04 5.24 -4.04
C ALA A 193 -12.94 5.41 -5.57
N VAL A 194 -11.73 5.35 -6.12
CA VAL A 194 -11.49 5.40 -7.57
C VAL A 194 -12.08 4.18 -8.27
N CYS A 195 -11.88 2.98 -7.72
CA CYS A 195 -12.38 1.73 -8.28
C CYS A 195 -13.91 1.68 -8.32
N LEU A 196 -14.59 2.23 -7.30
CA LEU A 196 -16.05 2.31 -7.26
C LEU A 196 -16.57 3.38 -8.22
N GLY A 197 -15.97 4.59 -8.19
CA GLY A 197 -16.36 5.69 -9.07
C GLY A 197 -16.23 5.33 -10.55
N LYS A 198 -15.18 4.61 -10.92
CA LYS A 198 -14.96 4.13 -12.28
C LYS A 198 -16.11 3.29 -12.83
N LYS A 199 -16.85 2.56 -11.98
CA LYS A 199 -18.02 1.79 -12.42
C LYS A 199 -19.20 2.69 -12.88
N ASN A 200 -19.22 3.95 -12.42
CA ASN A 200 -20.26 4.92 -12.78
C ASN A 200 -19.84 5.78 -13.98
N PHE A 201 -18.67 6.44 -13.91
CA PHE A 201 -18.23 7.35 -14.98
C PHE A 201 -17.45 6.65 -16.11
N MET A 202 -17.00 5.40 -15.92
CA MET A 202 -16.30 4.52 -16.86
C MET A 202 -14.97 5.07 -17.42
N PHE A 203 -14.90 6.32 -17.85
CA PHE A 203 -13.74 6.93 -18.48
C PHE A 203 -13.47 8.34 -17.93
N PHE A 204 -12.20 8.72 -17.83
CA PHE A 204 -11.77 10.10 -17.57
C PHE A 204 -11.76 10.99 -18.83
N GLY A 205 -12.02 10.41 -20.01
CA GLY A 205 -12.09 11.12 -21.28
C GLY A 205 -10.74 11.40 -21.93
N SER A 206 -9.74 11.85 -21.15
CA SER A 206 -8.40 12.21 -21.62
C SER A 206 -7.35 12.03 -20.52
N ASP A 207 -6.05 12.23 -20.86
CA ASP A 207 -4.98 12.27 -19.88
C ASP A 207 -5.20 13.43 -18.88
N HIS A 208 -5.58 14.62 -19.37
CA HIS A 208 -5.94 15.76 -18.49
C HIS A 208 -7.16 15.45 -17.60
N GLY A 209 -8.14 14.70 -18.08
CA GLY A 209 -9.25 14.23 -17.26
C GLY A 209 -8.78 13.29 -16.15
N GLY A 210 -7.79 12.44 -16.45
CA GLY A 210 -7.14 11.58 -15.45
C GLY A 210 -6.38 12.38 -14.39
N GLU A 211 -5.61 13.40 -14.79
CA GLU A 211 -4.87 14.30 -13.89
C GLU A 211 -5.81 15.07 -12.96
N ARG A 212 -6.85 15.70 -13.52
CA ARG A 212 -7.87 16.43 -12.74
C ARG A 212 -8.66 15.50 -11.81
N GLY A 213 -9.00 14.30 -12.29
CA GLY A 213 -9.64 13.27 -11.46
C GLY A 213 -8.75 12.88 -10.29
N ALA A 214 -7.46 12.66 -10.51
CA ALA A 214 -6.50 12.34 -9.45
C ALA A 214 -6.43 13.47 -8.40
N LEU A 215 -6.35 14.74 -8.85
CA LEU A 215 -6.35 15.91 -7.97
C LEU A 215 -7.60 15.94 -7.08
N LEU A 216 -8.79 15.82 -7.68
CA LEU A 216 -10.06 15.86 -6.94
C LEU A 216 -10.20 14.69 -5.96
N TYR A 217 -9.78 13.47 -6.35
CA TYR A 217 -9.73 12.34 -5.43
C TYR A 217 -8.82 12.59 -4.24
N GLY A 218 -7.67 13.26 -4.44
CA GLY A 218 -6.74 13.65 -3.37
C GLY A 218 -7.37 14.61 -2.38
N LEU A 219 -7.99 15.69 -2.87
CA LEU A 219 -8.67 16.67 -2.03
C LEU A 219 -9.82 16.05 -1.24
N ILE A 220 -10.75 15.38 -1.94
CA ILE A 220 -11.91 14.74 -1.33
C ILE A 220 -11.48 13.64 -0.34
N GLY A 221 -10.49 12.83 -0.71
CA GLY A 221 -9.97 11.77 0.14
C GLY A 221 -9.34 12.30 1.42
N THR A 222 -8.51 13.34 1.32
CA THR A 222 -7.88 13.99 2.49
C THR A 222 -8.92 14.66 3.38
N CYS A 223 -9.91 15.34 2.82
CA CYS A 223 -11.04 15.87 3.61
C CYS A 223 -11.72 14.78 4.44
N ARG A 224 -12.08 13.67 3.81
CA ARG A 224 -12.75 12.54 4.49
C ARG A 224 -11.88 11.91 5.57
N LEU A 225 -10.57 11.74 5.35
CA LEU A 225 -9.65 11.21 6.35
C LEU A 225 -9.60 12.09 7.61
N ASN A 226 -9.81 13.40 7.45
CA ASN A 226 -9.79 14.39 8.53
C ASN A 226 -11.20 14.77 9.06
N GLY A 227 -12.25 14.10 8.63
CA GLY A 227 -13.63 14.41 9.07
C GLY A 227 -14.16 15.74 8.55
N ILE A 228 -13.57 16.29 7.49
CA ILE A 228 -13.97 17.53 6.83
C ILE A 228 -14.99 17.21 5.74
N ASP A 229 -16.08 17.97 5.67
CA ASP A 229 -17.02 17.87 4.56
C ASP A 229 -16.37 18.35 3.24
N PRO A 230 -16.19 17.46 2.23
CA PRO A 230 -15.51 17.82 0.99
C PRO A 230 -16.28 18.89 0.19
N GLU A 231 -17.61 18.93 0.25
CA GLU A 231 -18.39 19.93 -0.47
C GLU A 231 -18.17 21.31 0.14
N ALA A 232 -18.26 21.42 1.46
CA ALA A 232 -18.02 22.67 2.17
C ALA A 232 -16.59 23.17 1.92
N TYR A 233 -15.59 22.26 1.95
CA TYR A 233 -14.21 22.59 1.65
C TYR A 233 -14.02 23.13 0.21
N LEU A 234 -14.55 22.43 -0.79
CA LEU A 234 -14.45 22.87 -2.18
C LEU A 234 -15.19 24.19 -2.42
N ARG A 235 -16.36 24.39 -1.80
CA ARG A 235 -17.08 25.66 -1.85
C ARG A 235 -16.25 26.80 -1.29
N HIS A 236 -15.58 26.58 -0.14
CA HIS A 236 -14.67 27.57 0.44
C HIS A 236 -13.50 27.90 -0.51
N ILE A 237 -12.82 26.89 -1.06
CA ILE A 237 -11.73 27.12 -2.00
C ILE A 237 -12.19 27.95 -3.21
N LEU A 238 -13.34 27.60 -3.81
CA LEU A 238 -13.88 28.33 -4.94
C LEU A 238 -14.27 29.77 -4.61
N SER A 239 -14.65 30.06 -3.37
CA SER A 239 -15.00 31.42 -2.95
C SER A 239 -13.78 32.32 -2.73
N VAL A 240 -12.65 31.75 -2.30
CA VAL A 240 -11.43 32.53 -2.02
C VAL A 240 -10.45 32.58 -3.20
N LEU A 241 -10.51 31.59 -4.08
CA LEU A 241 -9.56 31.46 -5.20
C LEU A 241 -9.53 32.66 -6.15
N PRO A 242 -10.66 33.34 -6.49
CA PRO A 242 -10.65 34.54 -7.35
C PRO A 242 -9.84 35.71 -6.79
N GLU A 243 -9.74 35.80 -5.45
CA GLU A 243 -9.01 36.86 -4.76
C GLU A 243 -7.59 36.43 -4.37
N TRP A 244 -7.24 35.16 -4.61
CA TRP A 244 -5.94 34.62 -4.24
C TRP A 244 -4.85 35.04 -5.23
N PRO A 245 -3.70 35.52 -4.74
CA PRO A 245 -2.59 35.93 -5.63
C PRO A 245 -2.11 34.75 -6.48
N SER A 246 -2.07 34.91 -7.81
CA SER A 246 -1.69 33.85 -8.76
C SER A 246 -0.28 33.28 -8.54
N ASN A 247 0.61 34.04 -7.90
CA ASN A 247 1.96 33.60 -7.53
C ASN A 247 2.02 32.82 -6.18
N ARG A 248 0.88 32.56 -5.56
CA ARG A 248 0.77 31.81 -4.29
C ARG A 248 -0.18 30.61 -4.39
N VAL A 249 -0.54 30.22 -5.61
CA VAL A 249 -1.37 29.04 -5.90
C VAL A 249 -0.48 27.81 -6.00
#